data_46628fbeffc9735fedc12e862bc497b2
#
_entry.id   46628fbeffc9735fedc12e862bc497b2
#
_cell.length_a   1.000
_cell.length_b   1.000
_cell.length_c   1.000
_cell.angle_alpha   90.00
_cell.angle_beta   90.00
_cell.angle_gamma   90.00
#
_symmetry.space_group_name_H-M   'P 1'
#
loop_
_entity.id
_entity.type
_entity.pdbx_description
1 polymer ?
#
loop_
_entity_poly.entity_id
_entity_poly.type
_entity_poly.pdbx_seq_one_letter_code
_entity_poly.pdbx_strand_id
1 'polypeptide(L)'
;TLAGEVAGYGKEDRAALIDSWREVALEIEARDGYGHLATAHYTNERPFADYYQDESWMDFTLNQAGHGDYLIKASDYFDYLEAHGDKPFVEGEALYEFCSTLEEMGTRLCTADMLRRVAYICMQAGGAGYTYGAQGIWDNVWESPKELDPFMAIFNRFGITWAQAVDGEGAVQMGYMRSFYEDNHFWELAPYETTDVGNLFANKAPLATANQDLSRIVAYFGDTVRRKLAIEGVPTGAAYASRWFNPCTGAYRDGEDILAVADSITLPEKPEVGDWLLVLELKA
;
A
#
# COMPACT_ATOMS: atom_id res chain seq x y z
N THR A 1 3.43 9.90 15.48
CA THR A 1 2.73 10.65 14.41
C THR A 1 2.25 11.99 14.96
N LEU A 2 2.50 13.07 14.23
CA LEU A 2 2.14 14.44 14.60
C LEU A 2 1.16 15.04 13.59
N ALA A 3 0.63 16.23 13.89
CA ALA A 3 -0.16 17.05 12.96
C ALA A 3 -1.35 16.31 12.30
N GLY A 4 -2.10 15.52 13.10
CA GLY A 4 -3.19 14.70 12.58
C GLY A 4 -4.15 15.50 11.69
N GLU A 5 -4.23 15.13 10.42
CA GLU A 5 -5.14 15.63 9.39
C GLU A 5 -5.16 17.17 9.24
N VAL A 6 -4.02 17.81 9.42
CA VAL A 6 -3.91 19.28 9.35
C VAL A 6 -4.44 19.86 8.03
N ALA A 7 -4.40 19.12 6.95
CA ALA A 7 -4.95 19.51 5.66
C ALA A 7 -6.49 19.59 5.64
N GLY A 8 -7.18 18.92 6.55
CA GLY A 8 -8.64 18.98 6.71
C GLY A 8 -9.17 20.30 7.24
N TYR A 9 -8.31 21.14 7.79
CA TYR A 9 -8.72 22.45 8.33
C TYR A 9 -8.81 23.52 7.22
N GLY A 10 -9.58 24.58 7.51
CA GLY A 10 -9.70 25.73 6.59
C GLY A 10 -8.35 26.37 6.26
N LYS A 11 -8.23 26.98 5.07
CA LYS A 11 -6.93 27.52 4.60
C LYS A 11 -6.30 28.54 5.54
N GLU A 12 -7.11 29.35 6.21
CA GLU A 12 -6.63 30.37 7.15
C GLU A 12 -6.06 29.76 8.42
N ASP A 13 -6.70 28.71 8.94
CA ASP A 13 -6.26 28.01 10.15
C ASP A 13 -5.09 27.07 9.86
N ARG A 14 -5.04 26.51 8.66
CA ARG A 14 -4.05 25.52 8.25
C ARG A 14 -2.62 26.01 8.38
N ALA A 15 -2.31 27.22 7.90
CA ALA A 15 -0.96 27.78 7.96
C ALA A 15 -0.48 27.92 9.42
N ALA A 16 -1.32 28.44 10.30
CA ALA A 16 -0.99 28.59 11.72
C ALA A 16 -0.81 27.22 12.41
N LEU A 17 -1.61 26.23 12.02
CA LEU A 17 -1.50 24.86 12.56
C LEU A 17 -0.21 24.18 12.08
N ILE A 18 0.16 24.34 10.81
CA ILE A 18 1.41 23.80 10.27
C ILE A 18 2.61 24.37 11.05
N ASP A 19 2.65 25.69 11.28
CA ASP A 19 3.73 26.32 12.04
C ASP A 19 3.74 25.84 13.51
N SER A 20 2.59 25.75 14.14
CA SER A 20 2.48 25.28 15.52
C SER A 20 2.96 23.82 15.66
N TRP A 21 2.60 22.95 14.74
CA TRP A 21 3.05 21.55 14.77
C TRP A 21 4.54 21.40 14.47
N ARG A 22 5.11 22.29 13.64
CA ARG A 22 6.57 22.36 13.42
C ARG A 22 7.30 22.65 14.72
N GLU A 23 6.85 23.65 15.49
CA GLU A 23 7.43 23.96 16.78
C GLU A 23 7.32 22.81 17.77
N VAL A 24 6.17 22.16 17.83
CA VAL A 24 5.95 20.98 18.70
C VAL A 24 6.87 19.83 18.29
N ALA A 25 7.02 19.56 17.00
CA ALA A 25 7.88 18.48 16.50
C ALA A 25 9.35 18.71 16.87
N LEU A 26 9.85 19.93 16.64
CA LEU A 26 11.23 20.30 17.00
C LEU A 26 11.50 20.20 18.51
N GLU A 27 10.51 20.56 19.34
CA GLU A 27 10.64 20.45 20.78
C GLU A 27 10.63 18.98 21.27
N ILE A 28 9.83 18.12 20.59
CA ILE A 28 9.83 16.67 20.87
C ILE A 28 11.18 16.07 20.49
N GLU A 29 11.69 16.35 19.29
CA GLU A 29 12.98 15.85 18.82
C GLU A 29 14.13 16.27 19.76
N ALA A 30 14.12 17.53 20.18
CA ALA A 30 15.14 18.05 21.09
C ALA A 30 15.14 17.37 22.48
N ARG A 31 14.02 16.77 22.91
CA ARG A 31 13.86 16.10 24.20
C ARG A 31 13.83 14.59 24.12
N ASP A 32 13.66 14.02 22.94
CA ASP A 32 13.64 12.57 22.75
C ASP A 32 15.07 12.01 22.84
N GLY A 33 15.41 11.52 24.01
CA GLY A 33 16.70 10.87 24.24
C GLY A 33 16.84 9.47 23.63
N TYR A 34 15.81 8.96 22.97
CA TYR A 34 15.80 7.61 22.38
C TYR A 34 15.91 7.64 20.85
N GLY A 35 15.68 8.76 20.20
CA GLY A 35 15.68 8.89 18.74
C GLY A 35 14.57 8.12 18.06
N HIS A 36 13.34 8.24 18.55
CA HIS A 36 12.18 7.63 17.91
C HIS A 36 11.90 8.30 16.57
N LEU A 37 11.51 7.49 15.58
CA LEU A 37 11.12 8.00 14.28
C LEU A 37 9.85 8.86 14.38
N ALA A 38 9.86 10.00 13.73
CA ALA A 38 8.76 10.94 13.69
C ALA A 38 8.20 11.11 12.28
N THR A 39 6.90 11.32 12.20
CA THR A 39 6.16 11.60 10.97
C THR A 39 4.93 12.44 11.25
N ALA A 40 4.37 13.05 10.22
CA ALA A 40 3.08 13.73 10.26
C ALA A 40 2.00 12.93 9.57
N HIS A 41 0.76 13.00 10.07
CA HIS A 41 -0.39 12.38 9.46
C HIS A 41 -1.14 13.42 8.61
N TYR A 42 -1.03 13.28 7.30
CA TYR A 42 -1.73 14.12 6.33
C TYR A 42 -3.12 13.56 6.00
N THR A 43 -4.06 14.44 5.64
CA THR A 43 -5.30 14.02 5.00
C THR A 43 -5.05 13.61 3.54
N ASN A 44 -6.08 13.04 2.90
CA ASN A 44 -6.07 12.52 1.53
C ASN A 44 -5.82 13.58 0.44
N GLU A 45 -4.77 14.37 0.59
CA GLU A 45 -4.32 15.30 -0.44
C GLU A 45 -3.53 14.58 -1.54
N ARG A 46 -3.75 14.97 -2.79
CA ARG A 46 -3.05 14.41 -3.94
C ARG A 46 -2.56 15.52 -4.86
N PRO A 47 -1.29 15.48 -5.29
CA PRO A 47 -0.25 14.55 -4.81
C PRO A 47 -0.07 14.64 -3.29
N PHE A 48 0.66 13.72 -2.69
CA PHE A 48 0.86 13.70 -1.24
C PHE A 48 1.25 15.07 -0.71
N ALA A 49 0.66 15.45 0.42
CA ALA A 49 1.00 16.72 1.07
C ALA A 49 2.47 16.71 1.52
N ASP A 50 3.14 17.82 1.32
CA ASP A 50 4.57 17.97 1.56
C ASP A 50 4.92 19.04 2.60
N TYR A 51 3.97 19.39 3.47
CA TYR A 51 4.12 20.50 4.44
C TYR A 51 5.36 20.42 5.31
N TYR A 52 5.85 19.24 5.58
CA TYR A 52 6.99 18.98 6.46
C TYR A 52 8.09 18.14 5.81
N GLN A 53 8.03 17.93 4.50
CA GLN A 53 8.91 17.00 3.81
C GLN A 53 10.39 17.35 3.98
N ASP A 54 10.72 18.63 4.00
CA ASP A 54 12.09 19.14 4.15
C ASP A 54 12.51 19.35 5.61
N GLU A 55 11.63 19.06 6.57
CA GLU A 55 11.95 19.22 7.98
C GLU A 55 12.89 18.12 8.49
N SER A 56 13.83 18.49 9.36
CA SER A 56 14.85 17.56 9.88
C SER A 56 14.27 16.45 10.75
N TRP A 57 13.13 16.69 11.39
CA TRP A 57 12.43 15.75 12.25
C TRP A 57 11.53 14.77 11.49
N MET A 58 11.34 14.98 10.20
CA MET A 58 10.45 14.15 9.37
C MET A 58 11.23 12.96 8.82
N ASP A 59 11.17 11.80 9.46
CA ASP A 59 11.93 10.61 9.09
C ASP A 59 11.31 9.85 7.92
N PHE A 60 9.97 9.82 7.83
CA PHE A 60 9.23 9.17 6.76
C PHE A 60 7.87 9.84 6.55
N THR A 61 7.29 9.66 5.38
CA THR A 61 5.95 10.17 5.09
C THR A 61 4.89 9.13 5.45
N LEU A 62 3.91 9.53 6.25
CA LEU A 62 2.70 8.75 6.49
C LEU A 62 1.58 9.32 5.65
N ASN A 63 1.23 8.60 4.59
CA ASN A 63 0.19 8.99 3.66
C ASN A 63 -1.19 8.56 4.15
N GLN A 64 -2.21 9.36 3.85
CA GLN A 64 -3.61 9.00 4.00
C GLN A 64 -4.29 9.06 2.64
N ALA A 65 -4.42 7.92 1.97
CA ALA A 65 -5.03 7.85 0.65
C ALA A 65 -6.58 7.93 0.69
N GLY A 66 -7.17 7.74 1.88
CA GLY A 66 -8.61 7.81 2.11
C GLY A 66 -9.37 6.52 1.83
N HIS A 67 -10.69 6.57 1.93
CA HIS A 67 -11.55 5.38 2.00
C HIS A 67 -12.19 4.96 0.68
N GLY A 68 -11.60 5.29 -0.46
CA GLY A 68 -12.07 4.86 -1.77
C GLY A 68 -11.04 4.03 -2.52
N ASP A 69 -11.36 2.78 -2.89
CA ASP A 69 -10.43 1.84 -3.52
C ASP A 69 -9.87 2.32 -4.86
N TYR A 70 -10.63 3.12 -5.60
CA TYR A 70 -10.24 3.66 -6.90
C TYR A 70 -9.53 5.02 -6.83
N LEU A 71 -9.44 5.61 -5.65
CA LEU A 71 -8.67 6.82 -5.42
C LEU A 71 -7.16 6.54 -5.41
N ILE A 72 -6.77 5.31 -5.07
CA ILE A 72 -5.37 4.93 -5.00
C ILE A 72 -4.92 4.37 -6.32
N LYS A 73 -3.88 4.99 -6.88
CA LYS A 73 -3.20 4.53 -8.09
C LYS A 73 -1.73 4.33 -7.79
N ALA A 74 -1.13 3.34 -8.41
CA ALA A 74 0.31 3.16 -8.30
C ALA A 74 1.09 4.40 -8.76
N SER A 75 0.58 5.14 -9.77
CA SER A 75 1.17 6.40 -10.21
C SER A 75 1.30 7.45 -9.11
N ASP A 76 0.37 7.51 -8.17
CA ASP A 76 0.41 8.50 -7.09
C ASP A 76 1.64 8.25 -6.18
N TYR A 77 1.98 6.98 -5.95
CA TYR A 77 3.17 6.59 -5.20
C TYR A 77 4.47 6.80 -5.99
N PHE A 78 4.44 6.58 -7.32
CA PHE A 78 5.62 6.83 -8.16
C PHE A 78 5.93 8.32 -8.28
N ASP A 79 4.91 9.15 -8.46
CA ASP A 79 5.06 10.60 -8.46
C ASP A 79 5.67 11.08 -7.14
N TYR A 80 5.26 10.47 -6.01
CA TYR A 80 5.88 10.74 -4.72
C TYR A 80 7.36 10.33 -4.68
N LEU A 81 7.70 9.10 -5.10
CA LEU A 81 9.09 8.61 -5.09
C LEU A 81 9.99 9.43 -6.02
N GLU A 82 9.47 9.88 -7.17
CA GLU A 82 10.22 10.77 -8.06
C GLU A 82 10.52 12.12 -7.41
N ALA A 83 9.55 12.65 -6.67
CA ALA A 83 9.68 13.94 -6.01
C ALA A 83 10.51 13.87 -4.70
N HIS A 84 10.44 12.78 -3.95
CA HIS A 84 10.92 12.66 -2.57
C HIS A 84 11.60 11.31 -2.28
N GLY A 85 12.32 10.75 -3.24
CA GLY A 85 12.89 9.40 -3.19
C GLY A 85 13.92 9.11 -2.09
N ASP A 86 14.33 10.11 -1.36
CA ASP A 86 15.22 10.02 -0.20
C ASP A 86 14.51 9.65 1.12
N LYS A 87 13.18 9.77 1.15
CA LYS A 87 12.38 9.42 2.34
C LYS A 87 11.40 8.28 2.06
N PRO A 88 11.38 7.25 2.92
CA PRO A 88 10.39 6.18 2.80
C PRO A 88 8.98 6.72 3.04
N PHE A 89 7.97 6.07 2.45
CA PHE A 89 6.58 6.34 2.76
C PHE A 89 5.86 5.10 3.28
N VAL A 90 4.91 5.33 4.17
CA VAL A 90 3.98 4.34 4.71
C VAL A 90 2.57 4.77 4.36
N GLU A 91 1.77 3.88 3.82
CA GLU A 91 0.34 4.12 3.68
C GLU A 91 -0.33 3.91 5.04
N GLY A 92 -0.58 5.00 5.74
CA GLY A 92 -1.05 5.00 7.12
C GLY A 92 -2.56 4.95 7.26
N GLU A 93 -3.30 5.43 6.25
CA GLU A 93 -4.75 5.42 6.26
C GLU A 93 -5.32 5.34 4.85
N ALA A 94 -5.46 4.13 4.35
CA ALA A 94 -6.16 3.85 3.11
C ALA A 94 -7.60 3.36 3.38
N LEU A 95 -7.99 2.24 2.78
CA LEU A 95 -9.27 1.61 3.04
C LEU A 95 -9.32 1.02 4.45
N TYR A 96 -10.46 1.21 5.12
CA TYR A 96 -10.82 0.43 6.29
C TYR A 96 -11.76 -0.70 5.89
N GLU A 97 -11.46 -1.91 6.31
CA GLU A 97 -12.37 -3.04 6.10
C GLU A 97 -13.73 -2.73 6.75
N PHE A 98 -14.81 -3.09 6.09
CA PHE A 98 -16.20 -2.80 6.48
C PHE A 98 -16.61 -1.32 6.44
N CYS A 99 -15.74 -0.41 6.07
CA CYS A 99 -16.11 0.99 5.90
C CYS A 99 -16.97 1.18 4.64
N SER A 100 -17.79 2.22 4.63
CA SER A 100 -18.47 2.67 3.42
C SER A 100 -17.51 3.48 2.54
N THR A 101 -17.49 3.23 1.24
CA THR A 101 -16.70 4.05 0.31
C THR A 101 -17.26 5.47 0.25
N LEU A 102 -16.37 6.47 0.28
CA LEU A 102 -16.78 7.87 0.27
C LEU A 102 -17.41 8.28 -1.08
N GLU A 103 -16.87 7.78 -2.19
CA GLU A 103 -17.32 8.15 -3.53
C GLU A 103 -18.70 7.60 -3.87
N GLU A 104 -19.03 6.44 -3.35
CA GLU A 104 -20.34 5.83 -3.53
C GLU A 104 -21.28 6.18 -2.37
N MET A 105 -20.87 7.09 -1.49
CA MET A 105 -21.65 7.59 -0.36
C MET A 105 -22.28 6.48 0.49
N GLY A 106 -21.55 5.40 0.69
CA GLY A 106 -21.99 4.27 1.49
C GLY A 106 -22.85 3.24 0.76
N THR A 107 -22.85 3.26 -0.55
CA THR A 107 -23.52 2.22 -1.35
C THR A 107 -22.71 0.94 -1.43
N ARG A 108 -21.43 0.99 -1.10
CA ARG A 108 -20.48 -0.13 -1.20
C ARG A 108 -19.70 -0.32 0.09
N LEU A 109 -19.65 -1.56 0.53
CA LEU A 109 -18.85 -1.98 1.69
C LEU A 109 -17.42 -2.26 1.24
N CYS A 110 -16.43 -1.74 1.97
CA CYS A 110 -15.03 -2.10 1.76
C CYS A 110 -14.81 -3.55 2.20
N THR A 111 -14.40 -4.38 1.27
CA THR A 111 -14.11 -5.81 1.49
C THR A 111 -12.62 -6.06 1.64
N ALA A 112 -12.28 -7.24 2.15
CA ALA A 112 -10.90 -7.71 2.21
C ALA A 112 -10.20 -7.67 0.84
N ASP A 113 -10.91 -7.99 -0.26
CA ASP A 113 -10.35 -7.94 -1.62
C ASP A 113 -9.94 -6.53 -2.04
N MET A 114 -10.78 -5.53 -1.73
CA MET A 114 -10.48 -4.13 -2.03
C MET A 114 -9.27 -3.65 -1.24
N LEU A 115 -9.25 -3.94 0.05
CA LEU A 115 -8.17 -3.57 0.97
C LEU A 115 -6.85 -4.23 0.54
N ARG A 116 -6.87 -5.52 0.24
CA ARG A 116 -5.71 -6.27 -0.23
C ARG A 116 -5.12 -5.67 -1.51
N ARG A 117 -5.96 -5.35 -2.50
CA ARG A 117 -5.53 -4.71 -3.74
C ARG A 117 -4.77 -3.41 -3.49
N VAL A 118 -5.29 -2.55 -2.63
CA VAL A 118 -4.66 -1.27 -2.28
C VAL A 118 -3.32 -1.50 -1.58
N ALA A 119 -3.28 -2.41 -0.61
CA ALA A 119 -2.07 -2.72 0.14
C ALA A 119 -0.94 -3.25 -0.75
N TYR A 120 -1.24 -4.20 -1.64
CA TYR A 120 -0.23 -4.72 -2.56
C TYR A 120 0.20 -3.70 -3.63
N ILE A 121 -0.68 -2.83 -4.10
CA ILE A 121 -0.30 -1.72 -4.99
C ILE A 121 0.68 -0.79 -4.27
N CYS A 122 0.41 -0.43 -3.02
CA CYS A 122 1.31 0.40 -2.22
C CYS A 122 2.70 -0.23 -2.10
N MET A 123 2.78 -1.49 -1.68
CA MET A 123 4.05 -2.20 -1.50
C MET A 123 4.81 -2.38 -2.83
N GLN A 124 4.13 -2.72 -3.92
CA GLN A 124 4.74 -2.87 -5.25
C GLN A 124 5.18 -1.52 -5.85
N ALA A 125 4.60 -0.44 -5.40
CA ALA A 125 5.02 0.91 -5.77
C ALA A 125 6.13 1.49 -4.86
N GLY A 126 6.76 0.65 -4.01
CA GLY A 126 7.90 1.05 -3.19
C GLY A 126 7.53 1.55 -1.80
N GLY A 127 6.30 1.31 -1.33
CA GLY A 127 5.90 1.60 0.04
C GLY A 127 6.73 0.82 1.06
N ALA A 128 7.14 1.49 2.13
CA ALA A 128 7.85 0.91 3.25
C ALA A 128 6.91 0.21 4.26
N GLY A 129 5.60 0.41 4.11
CA GLY A 129 4.61 -0.22 4.97
C GLY A 129 3.17 0.18 4.63
N TYR A 130 2.25 -0.54 5.24
CA TYR A 130 0.82 -0.35 5.10
C TYR A 130 0.13 -0.56 6.45
N THR A 131 -0.80 0.32 6.80
CA THR A 131 -1.57 0.23 8.06
C THR A 131 -2.99 -0.29 7.78
N TYR A 132 -3.38 -1.34 8.47
CA TYR A 132 -4.73 -1.88 8.44
C TYR A 132 -5.67 -1.12 9.37
N GLY A 133 -6.88 -0.87 8.91
CA GLY A 133 -7.98 -0.36 9.71
C GLY A 133 -9.28 -1.13 9.46
N ALA A 134 -10.18 -1.12 10.43
CA ALA A 134 -11.51 -1.73 10.30
C ALA A 134 -12.59 -0.88 10.97
N GLN A 135 -13.71 -0.72 10.26
CA GLN A 135 -14.91 -0.10 10.81
C GLN A 135 -15.44 -0.97 11.96
N GLY A 136 -16.02 -0.36 12.97
CA GLY A 136 -16.43 -1.03 14.20
C GLY A 136 -15.32 -1.06 15.25
N ILE A 137 -14.04 -1.14 14.83
CA ILE A 137 -12.88 -1.09 15.74
C ILE A 137 -12.44 0.35 15.97
N TRP A 138 -12.14 1.11 14.92
CA TRP A 138 -11.62 2.47 15.07
C TRP A 138 -12.66 3.45 15.64
N ASP A 139 -13.93 3.29 15.27
CA ASP A 139 -15.04 4.08 15.77
C ASP A 139 -15.66 3.53 17.07
N ASN A 140 -15.06 2.45 17.60
CA ASN A 140 -15.36 1.88 18.92
C ASN A 140 -16.84 1.49 19.13
N VAL A 141 -17.49 0.91 18.12
CA VAL A 141 -18.89 0.51 18.15
C VAL A 141 -19.04 -0.87 18.80
N TRP A 142 -19.36 -0.90 20.10
CA TRP A 142 -19.47 -2.16 20.84
C TRP A 142 -20.76 -2.92 20.58
N GLU A 143 -21.90 -2.26 20.68
CA GLU A 143 -23.20 -2.93 20.63
C GLU A 143 -24.11 -2.43 19.51
N SER A 144 -24.13 -1.12 19.25
CA SER A 144 -25.04 -0.53 18.28
C SER A 144 -24.47 0.74 17.65
N PRO A 145 -24.48 0.83 16.31
CA PRO A 145 -24.07 2.04 15.60
C PRO A 145 -25.06 3.21 15.75
N LYS A 146 -26.21 3.01 16.42
CA LYS A 146 -27.19 4.07 16.66
C LYS A 146 -26.69 5.17 17.60
N GLU A 147 -25.62 4.91 18.33
CA GLU A 147 -24.99 5.87 19.24
C GLU A 147 -23.90 6.69 18.57
N LEU A 148 -23.58 6.40 17.31
CA LEU A 148 -22.63 7.19 16.54
C LEU A 148 -23.21 8.57 16.24
N ASP A 149 -22.34 9.54 16.30
CA ASP A 149 -22.61 10.85 15.78
C ASP A 149 -22.92 10.79 14.27
N PRO A 150 -23.69 11.73 13.72
CA PRO A 150 -24.09 11.69 12.30
C PRO A 150 -22.94 11.66 11.31
N PHE A 151 -21.79 12.25 11.64
CA PHE A 151 -20.61 12.23 10.79
C PHE A 151 -19.97 10.83 10.78
N MET A 152 -19.80 10.23 11.95
CA MET A 152 -19.25 8.88 12.08
C MET A 152 -20.17 7.84 11.44
N ALA A 153 -21.48 8.04 11.51
CA ALA A 153 -22.46 7.16 10.87
C ALA A 153 -22.36 7.12 9.34
N ILE A 154 -21.72 8.10 8.69
CA ILE A 154 -21.46 8.08 7.24
C ILE A 154 -20.51 6.95 6.89
N PHE A 155 -19.50 6.70 7.69
CA PHE A 155 -18.50 5.67 7.47
C PHE A 155 -18.99 4.28 7.86
N ASN A 156 -19.85 4.19 8.88
CA ASN A 156 -20.42 2.93 9.38
C ASN A 156 -21.89 2.73 8.98
N ARG A 157 -22.22 2.90 7.72
CA ARG A 157 -23.61 2.75 7.22
C ARG A 157 -24.14 1.33 7.29
N PHE A 158 -23.26 0.35 7.33
CA PHE A 158 -23.63 -1.06 7.41
C PHE A 158 -23.82 -1.56 8.84
N GLY A 159 -23.61 -0.69 9.83
CA GLY A 159 -23.85 -1.01 11.22
C GLY A 159 -22.90 -2.04 11.81
N ILE A 160 -21.66 -2.01 11.38
CA ILE A 160 -20.64 -2.95 11.82
C ILE A 160 -20.24 -2.65 13.27
N THR A 161 -20.25 -3.70 14.09
CA THR A 161 -19.81 -3.64 15.49
C THR A 161 -18.39 -4.17 15.65
N TRP A 162 -17.76 -3.87 16.77
CA TRP A 162 -16.45 -4.39 17.14
C TRP A 162 -16.39 -5.92 17.05
N ALA A 163 -17.40 -6.61 17.57
CA ALA A 163 -17.46 -8.07 17.57
C ALA A 163 -17.53 -8.69 16.16
N GLN A 164 -18.07 -7.94 15.18
CA GLN A 164 -18.08 -8.37 13.78
C GLN A 164 -16.76 -8.06 13.08
N ALA A 165 -16.10 -6.97 13.47
CA ALA A 165 -14.89 -6.49 12.80
C ALA A 165 -13.60 -7.16 13.30
N VAL A 166 -13.57 -7.65 14.54
CA VAL A 166 -12.37 -8.23 15.16
C VAL A 166 -11.86 -9.48 14.43
N ASP A 167 -12.75 -10.23 13.80
CA ASP A 167 -12.44 -11.42 13.00
C ASP A 167 -12.44 -11.10 11.48
N GLY A 168 -12.18 -9.86 11.10
CA GLY A 168 -12.15 -9.43 9.70
C GLY A 168 -11.15 -10.24 8.85
N GLU A 169 -11.60 -10.68 7.69
CA GLU A 169 -10.78 -11.48 6.76
C GLU A 169 -9.55 -10.69 6.29
N GLY A 170 -9.71 -9.38 6.09
CA GLY A 170 -8.62 -8.49 5.70
C GLY A 170 -7.51 -8.43 6.74
N ALA A 171 -7.82 -8.47 8.04
CA ALA A 171 -6.83 -8.50 9.10
C ALA A 171 -5.90 -9.72 8.98
N VAL A 172 -6.49 -10.91 8.75
CA VAL A 172 -5.74 -12.15 8.55
C VAL A 172 -4.86 -12.06 7.30
N GLN A 173 -5.41 -11.53 6.21
CA GLN A 173 -4.71 -11.41 4.93
C GLN A 173 -3.57 -10.37 4.98
N MET A 174 -3.69 -9.31 5.78
CA MET A 174 -2.58 -8.40 6.06
C MET A 174 -1.46 -9.08 6.86
N GLY A 175 -1.79 -10.03 7.73
CA GLY A 175 -0.81 -10.90 8.37
C GLY A 175 -0.03 -11.75 7.36
N TYR A 176 -0.72 -12.31 6.36
CA TYR A 176 -0.07 -13.04 5.25
C TYR A 176 0.81 -12.11 4.40
N MET A 177 0.34 -10.89 4.11
CA MET A 177 1.12 -9.89 3.39
C MET A 177 2.41 -9.55 4.14
N ARG A 178 2.35 -9.32 5.44
CA ARG A 178 3.52 -9.04 6.27
C ARG A 178 4.54 -10.17 6.17
N SER A 179 4.13 -11.41 6.42
CA SER A 179 5.01 -12.57 6.34
C SER A 179 5.62 -12.71 4.95
N PHE A 180 4.81 -12.52 3.89
CA PHE A 180 5.29 -12.56 2.50
C PHE A 180 6.41 -11.57 2.24
N TYR A 181 6.23 -10.31 2.61
CA TYR A 181 7.21 -9.26 2.34
C TYR A 181 8.45 -9.38 3.23
N GLU A 182 8.30 -9.79 4.49
CA GLU A 182 9.43 -10.10 5.39
C GLU A 182 10.26 -11.28 4.84
N ASP A 183 9.63 -12.37 4.42
CA ASP A 183 10.29 -13.54 3.84
C ASP A 183 11.02 -13.23 2.52
N ASN A 184 10.51 -12.26 1.75
CA ASN A 184 11.09 -11.84 0.49
C ASN A 184 12.02 -10.62 0.62
N HIS A 185 12.39 -10.23 1.85
CA HIS A 185 13.32 -9.13 2.13
C HIS A 185 12.91 -7.82 1.43
N PHE A 186 11.69 -7.36 1.66
CA PHE A 186 11.11 -6.21 0.97
C PHE A 186 11.99 -4.95 1.01
N TRP A 187 12.82 -4.79 2.04
CA TRP A 187 13.75 -3.68 2.20
C TRP A 187 14.90 -3.67 1.16
N GLU A 188 15.07 -4.74 0.41
CA GLU A 188 16.02 -4.84 -0.72
C GLU A 188 15.33 -4.62 -2.07
N LEU A 189 13.98 -4.56 -2.09
CA LEU A 189 13.19 -4.46 -3.31
C LEU A 189 12.86 -3.01 -3.64
N ALA A 190 13.06 -2.63 -4.88
CA ALA A 190 12.61 -1.35 -5.42
C ALA A 190 11.64 -1.58 -6.59
N PRO A 191 10.73 -0.63 -6.89
CA PRO A 191 9.87 -0.70 -8.05
C PRO A 191 10.67 -0.97 -9.34
N TYR A 192 10.19 -1.88 -10.15
CA TYR A 192 10.83 -2.28 -11.40
C TYR A 192 9.84 -2.17 -12.56
N GLU A 193 10.26 -1.55 -13.65
CA GLU A 193 9.41 -1.40 -14.83
C GLU A 193 9.06 -2.75 -15.43
N THR A 194 7.76 -2.92 -15.73
CA THR A 194 7.24 -4.05 -16.48
C THR A 194 6.68 -3.56 -17.81
N THR A 195 6.92 -4.32 -18.87
CA THR A 195 6.29 -4.07 -20.15
C THR A 195 5.06 -4.96 -20.30
N ASP A 196 3.90 -4.36 -20.56
CA ASP A 196 2.67 -5.10 -20.84
C ASP A 196 2.68 -5.59 -22.30
N VAL A 197 2.83 -6.89 -22.48
CA VAL A 197 2.90 -7.52 -23.78
C VAL A 197 1.49 -7.77 -24.32
N GLY A 198 1.05 -6.94 -25.26
CA GLY A 198 -0.15 -7.18 -26.07
C GLY A 198 -1.43 -6.53 -25.58
N ASN A 199 -1.36 -5.51 -24.71
CA ASN A 199 -2.51 -4.73 -24.28
C ASN A 199 -2.37 -3.24 -24.66
N LEU A 200 -3.28 -2.75 -25.52
CA LEU A 200 -3.32 -1.35 -25.96
C LEU A 200 -3.77 -0.37 -24.86
N PHE A 201 -4.27 -0.87 -23.75
CA PHE A 201 -4.78 -0.09 -22.62
C PHE A 201 -3.97 -0.32 -21.32
N ALA A 202 -2.70 -0.70 -21.45
CA ALA A 202 -1.84 -0.96 -20.31
C ALA A 202 -1.80 0.24 -19.35
N ASN A 203 -2.17 0.00 -18.12
CA ASN A 203 -1.79 0.89 -17.04
C ASN A 203 -0.26 0.83 -16.94
N LYS A 204 0.40 1.96 -17.14
CA LYS A 204 1.87 2.07 -17.12
C LYS A 204 2.49 1.88 -15.72
N ALA A 205 1.68 1.53 -14.74
CA ALA A 205 2.17 1.33 -13.39
C ALA A 205 2.95 0.02 -13.29
N PRO A 206 4.20 0.03 -12.81
CA PRO A 206 4.92 -1.19 -12.50
C PRO A 206 4.14 -1.99 -11.47
N LEU A 207 4.01 -3.28 -11.71
CA LEU A 207 3.43 -4.23 -10.79
C LEU A 207 4.52 -5.17 -10.26
N ALA A 208 5.76 -4.82 -10.44
CA ALA A 208 6.90 -5.59 -9.99
C ALA A 208 7.86 -4.76 -9.15
N THR A 209 8.51 -5.44 -8.22
CA THR A 209 9.68 -4.96 -7.49
C THR A 209 10.82 -5.94 -7.67
N ALA A 210 12.05 -5.46 -7.63
CA ALA A 210 13.24 -6.29 -7.73
C ALA A 210 14.37 -5.74 -6.85
N ASN A 211 15.28 -6.60 -6.46
CA ASN A 211 16.54 -6.18 -5.87
C ASN A 211 17.53 -5.74 -6.96
N GLN A 212 18.57 -5.06 -6.57
CA GLN A 212 19.49 -4.38 -7.49
C GLN A 212 20.16 -5.31 -8.52
N ASP A 213 20.47 -6.53 -8.15
CA ASP A 213 21.16 -7.52 -9.02
C ASP A 213 20.18 -8.44 -9.75
N LEU A 214 18.88 -8.19 -9.63
CA LEU A 214 17.79 -8.99 -10.20
C LEU A 214 17.80 -10.46 -9.78
N SER A 215 18.45 -10.79 -8.67
CA SER A 215 18.42 -12.15 -8.12
C SER A 215 17.07 -12.49 -7.50
N ARG A 216 16.27 -11.48 -7.13
CA ARG A 216 14.90 -11.64 -6.67
C ARG A 216 13.99 -10.61 -7.33
N ILE A 217 12.89 -11.10 -7.89
CA ILE A 217 11.84 -10.28 -8.51
C ILE A 217 10.50 -10.72 -7.95
N VAL A 218 9.66 -9.77 -7.57
CA VAL A 218 8.31 -10.00 -7.07
C VAL A 218 7.32 -9.26 -7.97
N ALA A 219 6.38 -9.97 -8.58
CA ALA A 219 5.37 -9.38 -9.45
C ALA A 219 3.96 -9.62 -8.89
N TYR A 220 3.15 -8.57 -8.78
CA TYR A 220 1.76 -8.62 -8.36
C TYR A 220 0.82 -8.63 -9.55
N PHE A 221 -0.03 -9.63 -9.59
CA PHE A 221 -1.11 -9.79 -10.56
C PHE A 221 -2.43 -9.52 -9.86
N GLY A 222 -2.99 -8.33 -10.07
CA GLY A 222 -4.28 -7.96 -9.51
C GLY A 222 -5.42 -8.84 -10.02
N ASP A 223 -6.59 -8.68 -9.42
CA ASP A 223 -7.77 -9.53 -9.66
C ASP A 223 -8.28 -9.50 -11.11
N THR A 224 -8.28 -8.35 -11.76
CA THR A 224 -9.17 -8.09 -12.88
C THR A 224 -8.64 -8.41 -14.27
N VAL A 225 -7.33 -8.70 -14.47
CA VAL A 225 -6.79 -8.84 -15.83
C VAL A 225 -5.74 -9.94 -15.93
N ARG A 226 -5.95 -10.87 -16.87
CA ARG A 226 -4.87 -11.71 -17.40
C ARG A 226 -3.96 -10.80 -18.23
N ARG A 227 -2.84 -10.39 -17.65
CA ARG A 227 -1.83 -9.60 -18.33
C ARG A 227 -0.60 -10.45 -18.58
N LYS A 228 -0.09 -10.38 -19.80
CA LYS A 228 1.26 -10.84 -20.06
C LYS A 228 2.20 -9.69 -19.75
N LEU A 229 3.01 -9.86 -18.74
CA LEU A 229 4.03 -8.91 -18.36
C LEU A 229 5.38 -9.43 -18.80
N ALA A 230 6.25 -8.53 -19.21
CA ALA A 230 7.65 -8.83 -19.42
C ALA A 230 8.52 -7.98 -18.48
N ILE A 231 9.63 -8.53 -18.05
CA ILE A 231 10.68 -7.83 -17.30
C ILE A 231 11.91 -7.81 -18.19
N GLU A 232 12.41 -6.62 -18.47
CA GLU A 232 13.58 -6.38 -19.31
C GLU A 232 14.83 -6.15 -18.46
N GLY A 233 16.00 -6.17 -19.09
CA GLY A 233 17.28 -5.92 -18.42
C GLY A 233 17.83 -7.09 -17.60
N VAL A 234 17.20 -8.27 -17.68
CA VAL A 234 17.71 -9.47 -17.02
C VAL A 234 18.87 -10.08 -17.84
N PRO A 235 19.88 -10.72 -17.19
CA PRO A 235 20.99 -11.34 -17.90
C PRO A 235 20.50 -12.42 -18.88
N THR A 236 20.99 -12.37 -20.11
CA THR A 236 20.65 -13.38 -21.14
C THR A 236 21.01 -14.79 -20.68
N GLY A 237 20.04 -15.70 -20.77
CA GLY A 237 20.19 -17.07 -20.32
C GLY A 237 20.06 -17.29 -18.82
N ALA A 238 19.76 -16.25 -18.06
CA ALA A 238 19.42 -16.39 -16.63
C ALA A 238 18.20 -17.29 -16.46
N ALA A 239 18.28 -18.21 -15.50
CA ALA A 239 17.18 -19.09 -15.14
C ALA A 239 16.65 -18.74 -13.75
N TYR A 240 15.35 -18.61 -13.62
CA TYR A 240 14.69 -18.31 -12.36
C TYR A 240 13.80 -19.46 -11.91
N ALA A 241 13.93 -19.85 -10.66
CA ALA A 241 12.90 -20.63 -9.99
C ALA A 241 11.70 -19.73 -9.72
N SER A 242 10.49 -20.21 -9.93
CA SER A 242 9.29 -19.43 -9.69
C SER A 242 8.39 -20.06 -8.63
N ARG A 243 7.78 -19.20 -7.80
CA ARG A 243 6.74 -19.59 -6.83
C ARG A 243 5.61 -18.59 -6.86
N TRP A 244 4.41 -19.11 -6.84
CA TRP A 244 3.20 -18.31 -6.70
C TRP A 244 2.78 -18.22 -5.24
N PHE A 245 2.40 -17.04 -4.80
CA PHE A 245 1.81 -16.80 -3.48
C PHE A 245 0.36 -16.36 -3.63
N ASN A 246 -0.53 -17.03 -2.91
CA ASN A 246 -1.93 -16.65 -2.84
C ASN A 246 -2.16 -15.72 -1.65
N PRO A 247 -2.44 -14.42 -1.86
CA PRO A 247 -2.57 -13.45 -0.78
C PRO A 247 -3.84 -13.62 0.07
N CYS A 248 -4.84 -14.40 -0.43
CA CYS A 248 -6.05 -14.71 0.33
C CYS A 248 -5.83 -15.82 1.37
N THR A 249 -4.91 -16.73 1.11
CA THR A 249 -4.72 -17.93 1.96
C THR A 249 -3.35 -18.01 2.62
N GLY A 250 -2.40 -17.17 2.20
CA GLY A 250 -1.02 -17.22 2.64
C GLY A 250 -0.23 -18.43 2.08
N ALA A 251 -0.78 -19.16 1.14
CA ALA A 251 -0.18 -20.38 0.63
C ALA A 251 0.74 -20.12 -0.57
N TYR A 252 1.86 -20.84 -0.60
CA TYR A 252 2.74 -20.90 -1.75
C TYR A 252 2.43 -22.10 -2.63
N ARG A 253 2.65 -21.94 -3.93
CA ARG A 253 2.59 -22.99 -4.95
C ARG A 253 3.79 -22.85 -5.87
N ASP A 254 4.51 -23.94 -6.10
CA ASP A 254 5.62 -23.95 -7.04
C ASP A 254 5.14 -23.68 -8.47
N GLY A 255 5.89 -22.86 -9.18
CA GLY A 255 5.73 -22.59 -10.61
C GLY A 255 6.79 -23.31 -11.43
N GLU A 256 6.75 -23.10 -12.73
CA GLU A 256 7.78 -23.61 -13.64
C GLU A 256 9.00 -22.68 -13.63
N ASP A 257 10.18 -23.26 -13.89
CA ASP A 257 11.38 -22.45 -14.10
C ASP A 257 11.22 -21.55 -15.32
N ILE A 258 11.66 -20.30 -15.19
CA ILE A 258 11.59 -19.30 -16.26
C ILE A 258 12.99 -19.02 -16.77
N LEU A 259 13.19 -19.15 -18.07
CA LEU A 259 14.46 -18.85 -18.73
C LEU A 259 14.36 -17.49 -19.45
N ALA A 260 15.35 -16.64 -19.22
CA ALA A 260 15.48 -15.39 -19.94
C ALA A 260 15.84 -15.64 -21.41
N VAL A 261 15.07 -15.04 -22.31
CA VAL A 261 15.32 -15.05 -23.76
C VAL A 261 15.80 -13.66 -24.16
N ALA A 262 16.98 -13.58 -24.71
CA ALA A 262 17.70 -12.32 -24.85
C ALA A 262 17.91 -11.67 -23.47
N ASP A 263 17.51 -10.45 -23.28
CA ASP A 263 17.58 -9.69 -22.02
C ASP A 263 16.22 -9.54 -21.33
N SER A 264 15.25 -10.41 -21.64
CA SER A 264 13.89 -10.31 -21.18
C SER A 264 13.34 -11.66 -20.70
N ILE A 265 12.44 -11.60 -19.72
CA ILE A 265 11.59 -12.71 -19.32
C ILE A 265 10.12 -12.32 -19.48
N THR A 266 9.32 -13.23 -20.05
CA THR A 266 7.87 -13.09 -20.05
C THR A 266 7.33 -13.83 -18.85
N LEU A 267 6.58 -13.13 -18.01
CA LEU A 267 5.98 -13.71 -16.83
C LEU A 267 4.82 -14.65 -17.21
N PRO A 268 4.67 -15.80 -16.53
CA PRO A 268 3.59 -16.73 -16.79
C PRO A 268 2.23 -16.14 -16.43
N GLU A 269 1.16 -16.72 -16.95
CA GLU A 269 -0.19 -16.38 -16.51
C GLU A 269 -0.41 -16.85 -15.07
N LYS A 270 -1.16 -16.06 -14.30
CA LYS A 270 -1.53 -16.42 -12.92
C LYS A 270 -2.30 -17.75 -12.87
N PRO A 271 -2.14 -18.54 -11.79
CA PRO A 271 -2.70 -19.89 -11.72
C PRO A 271 -4.22 -19.97 -11.82
N GLU A 272 -4.91 -19.02 -11.21
CA GLU A 272 -6.36 -19.01 -11.06
C GLU A 272 -6.91 -17.58 -11.06
N VAL A 273 -8.22 -17.43 -11.04
CA VAL A 273 -8.91 -16.15 -10.82
C VAL A 273 -8.55 -15.62 -9.42
N GLY A 274 -8.54 -14.30 -9.26
CA GLY A 274 -8.10 -13.63 -8.05
C GLY A 274 -6.75 -12.96 -8.22
N ASP A 275 -6.28 -12.35 -7.18
CA ASP A 275 -4.94 -11.74 -7.14
C ASP A 275 -3.88 -12.76 -6.70
N TRP A 276 -2.69 -12.63 -7.26
CA TRP A 276 -1.55 -13.51 -7.03
C TRP A 276 -0.25 -12.72 -7.04
N LEU A 277 0.74 -13.19 -6.30
CA LEU A 277 2.12 -12.73 -6.44
C LEU A 277 2.99 -13.85 -7.01
N LEU A 278 3.89 -13.47 -7.90
CA LEU A 278 4.93 -14.34 -8.44
C LEU A 278 6.26 -13.91 -7.86
N VAL A 279 6.96 -14.83 -7.24
CA VAL A 279 8.35 -14.65 -6.77
C VAL A 279 9.26 -15.40 -7.73
N LEU A 280 10.26 -14.70 -8.24
CA LEU A 280 11.32 -15.23 -9.06
C LEU A 280 12.64 -15.16 -8.30
N GLU A 281 13.34 -16.28 -8.21
CA GLU A 281 14.66 -16.36 -7.60
C GLU A 281 15.67 -16.90 -8.63
N LEU A 282 16.75 -16.12 -8.85
CA LEU A 282 17.80 -16.48 -9.79
C LEU A 282 18.47 -17.78 -9.34
N LYS A 283 18.56 -18.73 -10.27
CA LYS A 283 19.27 -19.99 -10.02
C LYS A 283 20.79 -19.79 -10.17
N ALA A 284 21.53 -20.41 -9.25
CA ALA A 284 22.99 -20.40 -9.26
C ALA A 284 23.58 -21.10 -10.50
#